data_47a061adf416abf0a4c48d17cfa91d80
#
_entry.id   47a061adf416abf0a4c48d17cfa91d80
#
_cell.length_a   1.000
_cell.length_b   1.000
_cell.length_c   1.000
_cell.angle_alpha   90.00
_cell.angle_beta   90.00
_cell.angle_gamma   90.00
#
_symmetry.space_group_name_H-M   'P 1'
#
loop_
_entity.id
_entity.type
_entity.pdbx_description
1 polymer ?
#
loop_
_entity_poly.entity_id
_entity_poly.type
_entity_poly.pdbx_seq_one_letter_code
_entity_poly.pdbx_strand_id
1 'polypeptide(L)'
;MDEALLEAFRATAYHVCLDTVTWATIRVDLPLPGPLADVVGARPWAFVTAWNPQARRRPPAENLAAQRELLAALQKQPGVAVHPALGVGTSGWSEPSLFVVGAGVHALDKLARAHGQLAYVHGEAGGAALLRILD
;
A
#
# COMPACT_ATOMS: atom_id res chain seq x y z
N MET A 1 -4.02 -12.45 13.07
CA MET A 1 -5.07 -11.70 12.36
C MET A 1 -6.27 -12.62 12.16
N ASP A 2 -7.46 -12.14 12.39
CA ASP A 2 -8.63 -13.00 12.17
C ASP A 2 -8.89 -13.22 10.67
N GLU A 3 -9.62 -14.27 10.38
CA GLU A 3 -9.83 -14.71 9.00
C GLU A 3 -10.71 -13.74 8.19
N ALA A 4 -11.69 -13.12 8.82
CA ALA A 4 -12.54 -12.14 8.17
C ALA A 4 -11.74 -10.91 7.72
N LEU A 5 -10.81 -10.45 8.54
CA LEU A 5 -9.94 -9.33 8.21
C LEU A 5 -8.94 -9.71 7.10
N LEU A 6 -8.39 -10.91 7.16
CA LEU A 6 -7.52 -11.44 6.11
C LEU A 6 -8.23 -11.49 4.76
N GLU A 7 -9.47 -11.97 4.73
CA GLU A 7 -10.29 -11.97 3.53
C GLU A 7 -10.59 -10.56 3.02
N ALA A 8 -10.85 -9.63 3.93
CA ALA A 8 -11.08 -8.24 3.56
C ALA A 8 -9.86 -7.63 2.85
N PHE A 9 -8.64 -7.89 3.35
CA PHE A 9 -7.42 -7.46 2.67
C PHE A 9 -7.28 -8.08 1.28
N ARG A 10 -7.58 -9.37 1.15
CA ARG A 10 -7.47 -10.09 -0.13
C ARG A 10 -8.50 -9.65 -1.15
N ALA A 11 -9.69 -9.26 -0.71
CA ALA A 11 -10.79 -8.82 -1.58
C ALA A 11 -10.70 -7.34 -1.97
N THR A 12 -9.80 -6.58 -1.38
CA THR A 12 -9.63 -5.15 -1.64
C THR A 12 -9.09 -4.91 -3.05
N ALA A 13 -9.60 -3.86 -3.69
CA ALA A 13 -9.04 -3.31 -4.91
C ALA A 13 -8.01 -2.24 -4.54
N TYR A 14 -6.77 -2.43 -4.95
CA TYR A 14 -5.67 -1.52 -4.63
C TYR A 14 -5.39 -0.66 -5.85
N HIS A 15 -6.03 0.52 -5.89
CA HIS A 15 -5.94 1.45 -7.03
C HIS A 15 -4.73 2.36 -6.90
N VAL A 16 -3.97 2.50 -7.98
CA VAL A 16 -2.81 3.38 -8.04
C VAL A 16 -3.03 4.45 -9.10
N CYS A 17 -2.80 5.71 -8.73
CA CYS A 17 -2.85 6.84 -9.65
C CYS A 17 -1.46 7.06 -10.24
N LEU A 18 -1.29 6.76 -11.52
CA LEU A 18 -0.01 6.95 -12.22
C LEU A 18 0.15 8.38 -12.73
N ASP A 19 -0.93 8.95 -13.24
CA ASP A 19 -1.00 10.34 -13.68
C ASP A 19 -2.46 10.81 -13.65
N THR A 20 -2.73 12.00 -14.19
CA THR A 20 -4.06 12.61 -14.13
C THR A 20 -5.17 11.83 -14.84
N VAL A 21 -4.82 10.89 -15.70
CA VAL A 21 -5.78 10.12 -16.52
C VAL A 21 -5.58 8.61 -16.43
N THR A 22 -4.54 8.15 -15.76
CA THR A 22 -4.18 6.73 -15.73
C THR A 22 -4.24 6.17 -14.32
N TRP A 23 -5.18 5.25 -14.09
CA TRP A 23 -5.28 4.45 -12.87
C TRP A 23 -5.06 2.99 -13.20
N ALA A 24 -4.44 2.26 -12.29
CA ALA A 24 -4.27 0.82 -12.41
C ALA A 24 -4.61 0.14 -11.09
N THR A 25 -5.13 -1.08 -11.16
CA THR A 25 -5.61 -1.80 -9.97
C THR A 25 -4.80 -3.04 -9.71
N ILE A 26 -4.30 -3.15 -8.48
CA ILE A 26 -3.60 -4.34 -7.99
C ILE A 26 -4.59 -5.24 -7.27
N ARG A 27 -4.47 -6.53 -7.50
CA ARG A 27 -5.20 -7.58 -6.75
C ARG A 27 -4.21 -8.54 -6.15
N VAL A 28 -4.43 -8.91 -4.90
CA VAL A 28 -3.60 -9.92 -4.22
C VAL A 28 -3.59 -11.23 -5.01
N ASP A 29 -2.43 -11.85 -5.08
CA ASP A 29 -2.16 -13.11 -5.80
C ASP A 29 -2.15 -13.02 -7.32
N LEU A 30 -2.34 -11.81 -7.89
CA LEU A 30 -2.23 -11.59 -9.32
C LEU A 30 -0.99 -10.77 -9.66
N PRO A 31 -0.45 -10.92 -10.88
CA PRO A 31 0.65 -10.07 -11.33
C PRO A 31 0.21 -8.62 -11.47
N LEU A 32 1.16 -7.69 -11.43
CA LEU A 32 0.88 -6.29 -11.66
C LEU A 32 0.30 -6.07 -13.07
N PRO A 33 -0.69 -5.17 -13.22
CA PRO A 33 -1.09 -4.72 -14.56
C PRO A 33 0.08 -4.07 -15.29
N GLY A 34 0.07 -4.15 -16.63
CA GLY A 34 1.16 -3.67 -17.49
C GLY A 34 1.67 -2.29 -17.17
N PRO A 35 0.81 -1.26 -17.02
CA PRO A 35 1.26 0.09 -16.71
C PRO A 35 2.05 0.20 -15.40
N LEU A 36 1.68 -0.57 -14.38
CA LEU A 36 2.43 -0.61 -13.12
C LEU A 36 3.73 -1.40 -13.24
N ALA A 37 3.70 -2.51 -13.95
CA ALA A 37 4.90 -3.30 -14.21
C ALA A 37 5.97 -2.46 -14.91
N ASP A 38 5.58 -1.62 -15.84
CA ASP A 38 6.49 -0.72 -16.56
C ASP A 38 7.10 0.33 -15.62
N VAL A 39 6.32 0.92 -14.73
CA VAL A 39 6.80 1.90 -13.75
C VAL A 39 7.75 1.28 -12.74
N VAL A 40 7.44 0.09 -12.27
CA VAL A 40 8.23 -0.62 -11.27
C VAL A 40 9.57 -1.12 -11.85
N GLY A 41 9.56 -1.64 -13.06
CA GLY A 41 10.72 -2.26 -13.66
C GLY A 41 11.24 -3.42 -12.81
N ALA A 42 12.52 -3.43 -12.50
CA ALA A 42 13.16 -4.48 -11.70
C ALA A 42 13.17 -4.17 -10.19
N ARG A 43 12.55 -3.08 -9.76
CA ARG A 43 12.58 -2.65 -8.35
C ARG A 43 11.47 -3.30 -7.53
N PRO A 44 11.65 -3.44 -6.21
CA PRO A 44 10.55 -3.85 -5.33
C PRO A 44 9.50 -2.73 -5.25
N TRP A 45 8.27 -3.11 -4.95
CA TRP A 45 7.16 -2.18 -4.77
C TRP A 45 6.29 -2.58 -3.59
N ALA A 46 5.54 -1.61 -3.07
CA ALA A 46 4.56 -1.86 -2.01
C ALA A 46 3.39 -0.89 -2.08
N PHE A 47 2.26 -1.32 -1.54
CA PHE A 47 1.07 -0.50 -1.35
C PHE A 47 0.85 -0.36 0.15
N VAL A 48 1.06 0.84 0.68
CA VAL A 48 1.12 1.08 2.13
C VAL A 48 0.23 2.25 2.53
N THR A 49 -0.18 2.28 3.79
CA THR A 49 -0.98 3.35 4.34
C THR A 49 -0.67 3.54 5.83
N ALA A 50 -0.95 4.74 6.35
CA ALA A 50 -1.01 5.03 7.78
C ALA A 50 -2.46 5.27 8.24
N TRP A 51 -3.43 5.01 7.37
CA TRP A 51 -4.85 5.26 7.62
C TRP A 51 -5.45 4.18 8.52
N ASN A 52 -6.29 4.58 9.47
CA ASN A 52 -7.03 3.66 10.36
C ASN A 52 -6.18 2.52 10.96
N PRO A 53 -5.20 2.82 11.83
CA PRO A 53 -4.33 1.80 12.43
C PRO A 53 -5.15 0.72 13.14
N GLN A 54 -4.65 -0.52 13.14
CA GLN A 54 -5.32 -1.69 13.70
C GLN A 54 -6.68 -1.98 13.06
N ALA A 55 -6.89 -1.53 11.82
CA ALA A 55 -8.18 -1.64 11.10
C ALA A 55 -9.33 -0.98 11.86
N ARG A 56 -9.06 0.05 12.64
CA ARG A 56 -10.06 0.78 13.41
C ARG A 56 -10.17 2.21 12.91
N ARG A 57 -11.39 2.66 12.72
CA ARG A 57 -11.64 4.05 12.32
C ARG A 57 -11.13 5.02 13.39
N ARG A 58 -10.51 6.08 12.94
CA ARG A 58 -10.15 7.23 13.78
C ARG A 58 -10.46 8.52 13.02
N PRO A 59 -10.43 9.69 13.69
CA PRO A 59 -10.74 10.96 13.03
C PRO A 59 -9.90 11.20 11.77
N PRO A 60 -10.51 11.68 10.68
CA PRO A 60 -9.78 11.93 9.42
C PRO A 60 -8.56 12.84 9.57
N ALA A 61 -8.61 13.83 10.46
CA ALA A 61 -7.48 14.73 10.70
C ALA A 61 -6.25 13.98 11.24
N GLU A 62 -6.47 13.02 12.13
CA GLU A 62 -5.39 12.17 12.67
C GLU A 62 -4.84 11.24 11.58
N ASN A 63 -5.71 10.66 10.77
CA ASN A 63 -5.31 9.84 9.63
C ASN A 63 -4.47 10.64 8.64
N LEU A 64 -4.88 11.85 8.32
CA LEU A 64 -4.16 12.70 7.38
C LEU A 64 -2.78 13.07 7.90
N ALA A 65 -2.66 13.42 9.18
CA ALA A 65 -1.38 13.73 9.81
C ALA A 65 -0.43 12.53 9.75
N ALA A 66 -0.90 11.33 10.09
CA ALA A 66 -0.12 10.11 10.02
C ALA A 66 0.32 9.77 8.58
N GLN A 67 -0.58 9.95 7.63
CA GLN A 67 -0.28 9.71 6.20
C GLN A 67 0.81 10.66 5.69
N ARG A 68 0.78 11.91 6.10
CA ARG A 68 1.83 12.88 5.77
C ARG A 68 3.18 12.50 6.38
N GLU A 69 3.19 11.98 7.60
CA GLU A 69 4.42 11.48 8.24
C GLU A 69 4.99 10.29 7.49
N LEU A 70 4.14 9.34 7.09
CA LEU A 70 4.56 8.18 6.30
C LEU A 70 5.15 8.62 4.96
N LEU A 71 4.48 9.52 4.26
CA LEU A 71 4.96 10.06 2.99
C LEU A 71 6.33 10.74 3.15
N ALA A 72 6.48 11.58 4.16
CA ALA A 72 7.74 12.27 4.43
C ALA A 72 8.88 11.29 4.70
N ALA A 73 8.63 10.23 5.49
CA ALA A 73 9.61 9.20 5.78
C ALA A 73 10.04 8.44 4.52
N LEU A 74 9.09 8.12 3.64
CA LEU A 74 9.38 7.44 2.38
C LEU A 74 10.18 8.33 1.43
N GLN A 75 9.84 9.60 1.33
CA GLN A 75 10.52 10.55 0.45
C GLN A 75 11.97 10.83 0.87
N LYS A 76 12.33 10.57 2.11
CA LYS A 76 13.72 10.70 2.59
C LYS A 76 14.62 9.54 2.16
N GLN A 77 14.05 8.43 1.71
CA GLN A 77 14.84 7.27 1.30
C GLN A 77 15.36 7.46 -0.12
N PRO A 78 16.67 7.29 -0.36
CA PRO A 78 17.24 7.47 -1.70
C PRO A 78 16.64 6.48 -2.71
N GLY A 79 16.31 6.98 -3.91
CA GLY A 79 15.83 6.14 -5.00
C GLY A 79 14.38 5.66 -4.87
N VAL A 80 13.65 6.14 -3.86
CA VAL A 80 12.24 5.76 -3.67
C VAL A 80 11.33 6.73 -4.40
N ALA A 81 10.40 6.18 -5.18
CA ALA A 81 9.32 6.92 -5.82
C ALA A 81 7.98 6.58 -5.16
N VAL A 82 7.10 7.58 -5.01
CA VAL A 82 5.80 7.41 -4.36
C VAL A 82 4.70 7.97 -5.26
N HIS A 83 3.64 7.19 -5.43
CA HIS A 83 2.45 7.59 -6.19
C HIS A 83 1.22 7.57 -5.30
N PRO A 84 0.25 8.47 -5.54
CA PRO A 84 -1.03 8.43 -4.81
C PRO A 84 -1.77 7.13 -5.09
N ALA A 85 -2.47 6.63 -4.07
CA ALA A 85 -3.19 5.38 -4.19
C ALA A 85 -4.45 5.37 -3.32
N LEU A 86 -5.35 4.43 -3.58
CA LEU A 86 -6.60 4.28 -2.84
C LEU A 86 -6.94 2.80 -2.72
N GLY A 87 -7.06 2.31 -1.50
CA GLY A 87 -7.57 0.97 -1.23
C GLY A 87 -9.09 1.02 -1.08
N VAL A 88 -9.81 0.17 -1.82
CA VAL A 88 -11.27 0.12 -1.79
C VAL A 88 -11.73 -1.29 -1.46
N GLY A 89 -12.36 -1.43 -0.30
CA GLY A 89 -12.93 -2.70 0.14
C GLY A 89 -14.32 -2.95 -0.43
N THR A 90 -14.84 -4.14 -0.19
CA THR A 90 -16.14 -4.58 -0.74
C THR A 90 -17.35 -4.03 -0.01
N SER A 91 -17.19 -3.48 1.20
CA SER A 91 -18.29 -3.00 2.05
C SER A 91 -18.28 -1.48 2.24
N GLY A 92 -17.86 -0.74 1.22
CA GLY A 92 -17.80 0.72 1.28
C GLY A 92 -16.60 1.29 2.02
N TRP A 93 -15.67 0.44 2.41
CA TRP A 93 -14.42 0.85 3.05
C TRP A 93 -13.45 1.39 2.03
N SER A 94 -12.91 2.59 2.25
CA SER A 94 -11.88 3.13 1.39
C SER A 94 -10.82 3.85 2.22
N GLU A 95 -9.56 3.74 1.81
CA GLU A 95 -8.43 4.34 2.51
C GLU A 95 -7.45 4.98 1.53
N PRO A 96 -7.15 6.28 1.69
CA PRO A 96 -6.01 6.89 1.00
C PRO A 96 -4.73 6.12 1.32
N SER A 97 -3.95 5.84 0.31
CA SER A 97 -2.78 4.98 0.41
C SER A 97 -1.65 5.51 -0.45
N LEU A 98 -0.49 4.85 -0.40
CA LEU A 98 0.68 5.22 -1.17
C LEU A 98 1.21 3.99 -1.92
N PHE A 99 1.50 4.14 -3.20
CA PHE A 99 2.22 3.14 -3.98
C PHE A 99 3.69 3.52 -4.01
N VAL A 100 4.54 2.65 -3.49
CA VAL A 100 5.95 2.93 -3.24
C VAL A 100 6.81 2.02 -4.11
N VAL A 101 7.75 2.60 -4.84
CA VAL A 101 8.67 1.85 -5.69
C VAL A 101 10.09 2.09 -5.22
N GLY A 102 10.85 1.01 -4.97
CA GLY A 102 12.24 1.09 -4.62
C GLY A 102 12.57 0.93 -3.13
N ALA A 103 11.58 0.75 -2.27
CA ALA A 103 11.82 0.48 -0.84
C ALA A 103 11.72 -1.02 -0.56
N GLY A 104 12.64 -1.56 0.22
CA GLY A 104 12.65 -2.95 0.62
C GLY A 104 11.71 -3.24 1.80
N VAL A 105 11.37 -4.51 2.00
CA VAL A 105 10.46 -4.94 3.07
C VAL A 105 10.95 -4.59 4.47
N HIS A 106 12.26 -4.58 4.70
CA HIS A 106 12.80 -4.24 6.02
C HIS A 106 12.40 -2.81 6.44
N ALA A 107 12.60 -1.84 5.56
CA ALA A 107 12.22 -0.45 5.81
C ALA A 107 10.69 -0.30 5.87
N LEU A 108 9.97 -0.97 4.98
CA LEU A 108 8.51 -0.90 4.93
C LEU A 108 7.85 -1.52 6.17
N ASP A 109 8.35 -2.65 6.65
CA ASP A 109 7.86 -3.28 7.89
C ASP A 109 7.99 -2.32 9.07
N LYS A 110 9.14 -1.66 9.17
CA LYS A 110 9.40 -0.70 10.25
C LYS A 110 8.40 0.47 10.21
N LEU A 111 8.18 1.04 9.03
CA LEU A 111 7.25 2.14 8.85
C LEU A 111 5.80 1.71 9.08
N ALA A 112 5.40 0.58 8.52
CA ALA A 112 4.05 0.06 8.69
C ALA A 112 3.74 -0.24 10.17
N ARG A 113 4.67 -0.86 10.89
CA ARG A 113 4.52 -1.09 12.33
C ARG A 113 4.45 0.20 13.13
N ALA A 114 5.26 1.19 12.77
CA ALA A 114 5.24 2.51 13.43
C ALA A 114 3.89 3.21 13.30
N HIS A 115 3.15 2.92 12.21
CA HIS A 115 1.81 3.47 11.97
C HIS A 115 0.68 2.47 12.31
N GLY A 116 0.98 1.42 13.06
CA GLY A 116 -0.03 0.49 13.57
C GLY A 116 -0.74 -0.35 12.51
N GLN A 117 -0.14 -0.54 11.35
CA GLN A 117 -0.74 -1.33 10.29
C GLN A 117 -0.58 -2.82 10.55
N LEU A 118 -1.60 -3.60 10.21
CA LEU A 118 -1.60 -5.05 10.41
C LEU A 118 -1.01 -5.82 9.22
N ALA A 119 -1.05 -5.21 8.05
CA ALA A 119 -0.58 -5.83 6.81
C ALA A 119 -0.37 -4.77 5.73
N TYR A 120 0.32 -5.13 4.67
CA TYR A 120 0.38 -4.37 3.44
C TYR A 120 0.64 -5.30 2.25
N VAL A 121 0.45 -4.79 1.05
CA VAL A 121 0.67 -5.55 -0.18
C VAL A 121 2.01 -5.15 -0.78
N HIS A 122 2.76 -6.11 -1.28
CA HIS A 122 4.07 -5.87 -1.88
C HIS A 122 4.38 -6.86 -2.98
N GLY A 123 5.46 -6.63 -3.69
CA GLY A 123 5.96 -7.58 -4.68
C GLY A 123 7.28 -7.16 -5.28
N GLU A 124 7.78 -8.03 -6.14
CA GLU A 124 9.01 -7.84 -6.89
C GLU A 124 8.74 -8.01 -8.38
N ALA A 125 9.70 -7.61 -9.21
CA ALA A 125 9.57 -7.69 -10.66
C ALA A 125 9.17 -9.09 -11.13
N GLY A 126 8.11 -9.16 -11.94
CA GLY A 126 7.63 -10.41 -12.54
C GLY A 126 6.84 -11.32 -11.59
N GLY A 127 6.72 -10.96 -10.32
CA GLY A 127 5.96 -11.75 -9.35
C GLY A 127 4.52 -11.29 -9.17
N ALA A 128 3.73 -12.11 -8.48
CA ALA A 128 2.39 -11.73 -8.06
C ALA A 128 2.44 -10.77 -6.87
N ALA A 129 1.37 -10.00 -6.71
CA ALA A 129 1.17 -9.18 -5.53
C ALA A 129 0.93 -10.08 -4.30
N LEU A 130 1.69 -9.84 -3.23
CA LEU A 130 1.64 -10.65 -2.02
C LEU A 130 1.13 -9.83 -0.85
N LEU A 131 0.25 -10.43 -0.05
CA LEU A 131 -0.17 -9.83 1.21
C LEU A 131 0.87 -10.17 2.29
N ARG A 132 1.46 -9.14 2.89
CA ARG A 132 2.42 -9.29 3.98
C ARG A 132 1.75 -8.96 5.30
N ILE A 133 1.67 -9.95 6.18
CA ILE A 133 1.07 -9.81 7.50
C ILE A 133 2.16 -9.46 8.50
N LEU A 134 1.91 -8.43 9.31
CA LEU A 134 2.82 -7.95 10.35
C LEU A 134 2.36 -8.47 11.71
N ASP A 135 3.21 -9.24 12.33
CA ASP A 135 2.94 -9.76 13.67
C ASP A 135 3.52 -8.88 14.76
#